data_24a1881d5957da7e9dada221a2e9c320
#
_entry.id   24a1881d5957da7e9dada221a2e9c320
#
_cell.length_a   1.000
_cell.length_b   1.000
_cell.length_c   1.000
_cell.angle_alpha   90.00
_cell.angle_beta   90.00
_cell.angle_gamma   90.00
#
_symmetry.space_group_name_H-M   'P 1'
#
loop_
_entity.id
_entity.type
_entity.pdbx_description
1 polymer ?
#
loop_
_entity_poly.entity_id
_entity_poly.type
_entity_poly.pdbx_seq_one_letter_code
_entity_poly.pdbx_strand_id
1 'polypeptide(L)'
;VVAAVAVKRAVWTHWNLMAEAAKQTMDLRFATTEDREAVLGLVVDAAQARSVVLTPPELAVSPVRFQREDGTSRFRPRHGEKYSSIAVLEAEGRLLARAEKVTAPTVSVGVAGRACGNGKVSLTDQQRRAGESICRSGRQVDLLVGPAGAGKTTTMRALRAVWSGEHGWGSVVGLAPSAAAAQALGDDLGVACENTSKWLHEYDRGRTELRRGQLVIVDEATLADTVTLDRPTG
;
A
#
# COMPACT_ATOMS: atom_id res chain seq x y z
N VAL A 1 -0.64 -2.39 19.87
CA VAL A 1 0.31 -3.29 19.18
C VAL A 1 -0.20 -3.63 17.78
N VAL A 2 -1.37 -4.28 17.61
CA VAL A 2 -1.87 -4.71 16.28
C VAL A 2 -1.95 -3.56 15.29
N ALA A 3 -2.59 -2.44 15.63
CA ALA A 3 -2.69 -1.27 14.74
C ALA A 3 -1.31 -0.71 14.34
N ALA A 4 -0.35 -0.66 15.27
CA ALA A 4 0.99 -0.16 15.00
C ALA A 4 1.82 -1.11 14.10
N VAL A 5 1.57 -2.41 14.16
CA VAL A 5 2.19 -3.38 13.25
C VAL A 5 1.54 -3.30 11.87
N ALA A 6 0.22 -3.16 11.79
CA ALA A 6 -0.54 -3.08 10.54
C ALA A 6 -0.11 -1.89 9.65
N VAL A 7 0.28 -0.75 10.25
CA VAL A 7 0.85 0.40 9.52
C VAL A 7 2.21 0.07 8.87
N LYS A 8 2.96 -0.89 9.43
CA LYS A 8 4.31 -1.22 8.93
C LYS A 8 4.30 -2.39 7.95
N ARG A 9 3.30 -3.26 8.02
CA ARG A 9 3.21 -4.48 7.20
C ARG A 9 1.80 -5.08 7.20
N ALA A 10 1.36 -5.55 6.07
CA ALA A 10 0.06 -6.21 5.91
C ALA A 10 0.01 -7.60 6.59
N VAL A 11 1.16 -8.28 6.71
CA VAL A 11 1.30 -9.60 7.33
C VAL A 11 2.39 -9.57 8.37
N TRP A 12 2.15 -10.16 9.54
CA TRP A 12 3.09 -10.23 10.64
C TRP A 12 3.16 -11.61 11.29
N THR A 13 4.19 -11.81 12.09
CA THR A 13 4.44 -13.02 12.88
C THR A 13 4.39 -12.68 14.37
N HIS A 14 4.43 -13.71 15.23
CA HIS A 14 4.62 -13.57 16.67
C HIS A 14 5.78 -12.60 17.01
N TRP A 15 6.92 -12.74 16.34
CA TRP A 15 8.11 -11.93 16.60
C TRP A 15 7.92 -10.46 16.25
N ASN A 16 7.10 -10.15 15.24
CA ASN A 16 6.76 -8.77 14.93
C ASN A 16 5.88 -8.14 16.01
N LEU A 17 4.93 -8.90 16.56
CA LEU A 17 4.11 -8.47 17.69
C LEU A 17 4.95 -8.29 18.95
N MET A 18 5.89 -9.21 19.24
CA MET A 18 6.82 -9.13 20.36
C MET A 18 7.69 -7.87 20.30
N ALA A 19 8.28 -7.60 19.13
CA ALA A 19 9.11 -6.41 18.93
C ALA A 19 8.32 -5.10 19.11
N GLU A 20 7.08 -5.06 18.62
CA GLU A 20 6.22 -3.89 18.78
C GLU A 20 5.70 -3.76 20.23
N ALA A 21 5.37 -4.86 20.90
CA ALA A 21 5.00 -4.87 22.31
C ALA A 21 6.15 -4.36 23.18
N ALA A 22 7.37 -4.85 22.95
CA ALA A 22 8.56 -4.39 23.66
C ALA A 22 8.82 -2.88 23.47
N LYS A 23 8.57 -2.36 22.25
CA LYS A 23 8.68 -0.93 21.97
C LYS A 23 7.64 -0.10 22.72
N GLN A 24 6.38 -0.55 22.73
CA GLN A 24 5.29 0.19 23.37
C GLN A 24 5.30 0.11 24.90
N THR A 25 6.05 -0.83 25.47
CA THR A 25 6.23 -0.96 26.93
C THR A 25 7.59 -0.46 27.41
N MET A 26 8.34 0.25 26.56
CA MET A 26 9.72 0.69 26.87
C MET A 26 9.80 1.64 28.05
N ASP A 27 8.75 2.43 28.29
CA ASP A 27 8.66 3.37 29.42
C ASP A 27 8.18 2.73 30.71
N LEU A 28 7.75 1.43 30.68
CA LEU A 28 7.31 0.72 31.86
C LEU A 28 8.54 0.16 32.62
N ARG A 29 8.50 0.30 33.94
CA ARG A 29 9.52 -0.28 34.85
C ARG A 29 8.97 -1.57 35.45
N PHE A 30 9.75 -2.61 35.38
CA PHE A 30 9.45 -3.94 35.94
C PHE A 30 10.40 -4.23 37.09
N ALA A 31 9.93 -4.98 38.08
CA ALA A 31 10.75 -5.37 39.22
C ALA A 31 11.86 -6.35 38.80
N THR A 32 11.52 -7.28 37.91
CA THR A 32 12.47 -8.30 37.41
C THR A 32 12.38 -8.41 35.87
N THR A 33 13.36 -9.09 35.28
CA THR A 33 13.33 -9.45 33.86
C THR A 33 12.19 -10.43 33.55
N GLU A 34 11.93 -11.35 34.46
CA GLU A 34 10.88 -12.36 34.36
C GLU A 34 9.49 -11.72 34.33
N ASP A 35 9.26 -10.69 35.15
CA ASP A 35 8.00 -9.92 35.12
C ASP A 35 7.79 -9.24 33.78
N ARG A 36 8.88 -8.66 33.23
CA ARG A 36 8.84 -8.03 31.91
C ARG A 36 8.48 -9.03 30.81
N GLU A 37 9.14 -10.19 30.80
CA GLU A 37 8.89 -11.23 29.80
C GLU A 37 7.45 -11.78 29.93
N ALA A 38 6.95 -11.98 31.13
CA ALA A 38 5.58 -12.42 31.38
C ALA A 38 4.56 -11.41 30.85
N VAL A 39 4.74 -10.12 31.12
CA VAL A 39 3.85 -9.06 30.61
C VAL A 39 3.92 -8.96 29.08
N LEU A 40 5.11 -9.05 28.50
CA LEU A 40 5.26 -9.06 27.03
C LEU A 40 4.54 -10.26 26.42
N GLY A 41 4.64 -11.44 27.01
CA GLY A 41 3.90 -12.63 26.59
C GLY A 41 2.39 -12.39 26.58
N LEU A 42 1.82 -11.90 27.69
CA LEU A 42 0.39 -11.57 27.77
C LEU A 42 -0.06 -10.55 26.73
N VAL A 43 0.73 -9.52 26.47
CA VAL A 43 0.44 -8.51 25.44
C VAL A 43 0.44 -9.12 24.05
N VAL A 44 1.39 -10.00 23.77
CA VAL A 44 1.49 -10.68 22.46
C VAL A 44 0.34 -11.66 22.28
N ASP A 45 0.00 -12.45 23.28
CA ASP A 45 -1.14 -13.38 23.24
C ASP A 45 -2.46 -12.64 22.96
N ALA A 46 -2.67 -11.52 23.68
CA ALA A 46 -3.83 -10.67 23.46
C ALA A 46 -3.84 -10.03 22.04
N ALA A 47 -2.67 -9.71 21.49
CA ALA A 47 -2.53 -9.18 20.13
C ALA A 47 -2.79 -10.27 19.08
N GLN A 48 -2.29 -11.49 19.29
CA GLN A 48 -2.58 -12.64 18.43
C GLN A 48 -4.08 -12.99 18.43
N ALA A 49 -4.73 -13.01 19.60
CA ALA A 49 -6.17 -13.26 19.72
C ALA A 49 -7.03 -12.21 18.97
N ARG A 50 -6.51 -11.01 18.74
CA ARG A 50 -7.15 -9.94 17.95
C ARG A 50 -6.71 -9.90 16.48
N SER A 51 -5.87 -10.82 16.08
CA SER A 51 -5.37 -10.94 14.70
C SER A 51 -6.07 -12.08 13.98
N VAL A 52 -6.15 -11.99 12.67
CA VAL A 52 -6.64 -13.08 11.81
C VAL A 52 -5.47 -13.97 11.45
N VAL A 53 -5.60 -15.27 11.73
CA VAL A 53 -4.59 -16.27 11.36
C VAL A 53 -4.68 -16.53 9.85
N LEU A 54 -3.59 -16.30 9.12
CA LEU A 54 -3.50 -16.54 7.68
C LEU A 54 -2.89 -17.91 7.35
N THR A 55 -2.16 -18.49 8.30
CA THR A 55 -1.54 -19.80 8.10
C THR A 55 -2.63 -20.88 8.10
N PRO A 56 -2.76 -21.67 7.03
CA PRO A 56 -3.73 -22.74 6.98
C PRO A 56 -3.53 -23.75 8.12
N PRO A 57 -4.61 -24.33 8.65
CA PRO A 57 -4.50 -25.41 9.63
C PRO A 57 -3.74 -26.60 9.03
N GLU A 58 -3.16 -27.44 9.87
CA GLU A 58 -2.59 -28.72 9.41
C GLU A 58 -3.70 -29.63 8.94
N LEU A 59 -3.58 -30.13 7.71
CA LEU A 59 -4.55 -31.07 7.13
C LEU A 59 -4.42 -32.48 7.70
N ALA A 60 -3.26 -32.80 8.30
CA ALA A 60 -3.00 -34.08 8.93
C ALA A 60 -2.21 -33.88 10.22
N VAL A 61 -2.51 -34.67 11.23
CA VAL A 61 -1.76 -34.67 12.50
C VAL A 61 -0.40 -35.30 12.28
N SER A 62 0.66 -34.58 12.64
CA SER A 62 2.02 -35.12 12.58
C SER A 62 2.16 -36.33 13.48
N PRO A 63 2.81 -37.44 13.04
CA PRO A 63 3.10 -38.57 13.91
C PRO A 63 3.85 -38.14 15.17
N VAL A 64 3.60 -38.81 16.31
CA VAL A 64 4.17 -38.43 17.63
C VAL A 64 5.68 -38.22 17.61
N ARG A 65 6.43 -39.06 16.89
CA ARG A 65 7.89 -38.92 16.71
C ARG A 65 8.34 -37.57 16.08
N PHE A 66 7.44 -36.90 15.39
CA PHE A 66 7.68 -35.59 14.75
C PHE A 66 6.92 -34.45 15.44
N GLN A 67 6.37 -34.70 16.62
CA GLN A 67 5.85 -33.67 17.50
C GLN A 67 6.92 -33.20 18.48
N ARG A 68 6.76 -31.96 18.96
CA ARG A 68 7.48 -31.41 20.09
C ARG A 68 6.81 -31.81 21.39
N GLU A 69 7.40 -31.51 22.53
CA GLU A 69 6.82 -31.77 23.86
C GLU A 69 5.48 -31.07 24.07
N ASP A 70 5.29 -29.89 23.43
CA ASP A 70 4.06 -29.12 23.44
C ASP A 70 3.01 -29.61 22.42
N GLY A 71 3.23 -30.75 21.76
CA GLY A 71 2.34 -31.34 20.75
C GLY A 71 2.42 -30.69 19.37
N THR A 72 3.18 -29.62 19.20
CA THR A 72 3.31 -28.92 17.91
C THR A 72 4.18 -29.72 16.93
N SER A 73 3.87 -29.62 15.64
CA SER A 73 4.61 -30.28 14.58
C SER A 73 6.04 -29.74 14.43
N ARG A 74 7.04 -30.63 14.31
CA ARG A 74 8.42 -30.27 13.96
C ARG A 74 8.58 -29.80 12.50
N PHE A 75 7.58 -30.08 11.65
CA PHE A 75 7.58 -29.61 10.27
C PHE A 75 7.17 -28.14 10.14
N ARG A 76 6.64 -27.53 11.20
CA ARG A 76 6.36 -26.10 11.25
C ARG A 76 7.35 -25.38 12.17
N PRO A 77 7.86 -24.20 11.77
CA PRO A 77 8.66 -23.37 12.68
C PRO A 77 7.85 -23.00 13.93
N ARG A 78 8.51 -22.90 15.08
CA ARG A 78 7.87 -22.32 16.28
C ARG A 78 7.47 -20.88 15.98
N HIS A 79 6.26 -20.51 16.38
CA HIS A 79 5.71 -19.17 16.10
C HIS A 79 5.77 -18.78 14.60
N GLY A 80 5.62 -19.79 13.71
CA GLY A 80 5.66 -19.61 12.27
C GLY A 80 4.34 -19.14 11.67
N GLU A 81 3.28 -19.03 12.48
CA GLU A 81 1.98 -18.53 12.05
C GLU A 81 2.12 -17.11 11.54
N LYS A 82 1.39 -16.85 10.46
CA LYS A 82 1.24 -15.52 9.89
C LYS A 82 -0.14 -14.98 10.24
N TYR A 83 -0.15 -13.72 10.55
CA TYR A 83 -1.34 -13.00 10.98
C TYR A 83 -1.56 -11.75 10.13
N SER A 84 -2.81 -11.29 10.09
CA SER A 84 -3.21 -9.99 9.58
C SER A 84 -4.30 -9.40 10.48
N SER A 85 -4.87 -8.26 10.12
CA SER A 85 -6.07 -7.72 10.76
C SER A 85 -7.24 -7.70 9.80
N ILE A 86 -8.45 -7.74 10.35
CA ILE A 86 -9.68 -7.58 9.55
C ILE A 86 -9.62 -6.29 8.74
N ALA A 87 -9.17 -5.19 9.35
CA ALA A 87 -9.07 -3.89 8.67
C ALA A 87 -8.15 -3.91 7.43
N VAL A 88 -7.00 -4.62 7.50
CA VAL A 88 -6.11 -4.78 6.35
C VAL A 88 -6.77 -5.63 5.26
N LEU A 89 -7.38 -6.77 5.62
CA LEU A 89 -8.03 -7.65 4.66
C LEU A 89 -9.24 -6.99 3.98
N GLU A 90 -10.02 -6.22 4.73
CA GLU A 90 -11.13 -5.44 4.17
C GLU A 90 -10.64 -4.34 3.23
N ALA A 91 -9.55 -3.64 3.58
CA ALA A 91 -8.93 -2.64 2.72
C ALA A 91 -8.40 -3.26 1.42
N GLU A 92 -7.73 -4.41 1.49
CA GLU A 92 -7.32 -5.18 0.31
C GLU A 92 -8.51 -5.57 -0.57
N GLY A 93 -9.59 -6.08 0.05
CA GLY A 93 -10.81 -6.43 -0.67
C GLY A 93 -11.43 -5.24 -1.39
N ARG A 94 -11.47 -4.06 -0.75
CA ARG A 94 -11.96 -2.82 -1.37
C ARG A 94 -11.07 -2.35 -2.53
N LEU A 95 -9.75 -2.38 -2.36
CA LEU A 95 -8.80 -2.02 -3.43
C LEU A 95 -8.94 -2.94 -4.63
N LEU A 96 -9.06 -4.25 -4.42
CA LEU A 96 -9.29 -5.22 -5.49
C LEU A 96 -10.62 -4.97 -6.21
N ALA A 97 -11.70 -4.74 -5.45
CA ALA A 97 -13.01 -4.43 -6.02
C ALA A 97 -13.00 -3.13 -6.85
N ARG A 98 -12.21 -2.13 -6.46
CA ARG A 98 -12.03 -0.87 -7.24
C ARG A 98 -11.19 -1.09 -8.50
N ALA A 99 -10.19 -1.96 -8.45
CA ALA A 99 -9.40 -2.31 -9.63
C ALA A 99 -10.24 -3.03 -10.71
N GLU A 100 -11.35 -3.68 -10.32
CA GLU A 100 -12.29 -4.30 -11.24
C GLU A 100 -13.36 -3.33 -11.77
N LYS A 101 -13.65 -2.23 -11.05
CA LYS A 101 -14.66 -1.25 -11.46
C LYS A 101 -14.18 -0.40 -12.64
N VAL A 102 -14.96 -0.41 -13.71
CA VAL A 102 -14.72 0.36 -14.94
C VAL A 102 -15.71 1.52 -14.99
N THR A 103 -15.54 2.50 -14.10
CA THR A 103 -16.42 3.69 -13.97
C THR A 103 -15.62 5.00 -13.89
N ALA A 104 -14.30 4.93 -13.97
CA ALA A 104 -13.46 6.11 -14.01
C ALA A 104 -13.50 6.78 -15.40
N PRO A 105 -13.20 8.08 -15.47
CA PRO A 105 -13.05 8.76 -16.74
C PRO A 105 -11.96 8.12 -17.60
N THR A 106 -12.11 8.26 -18.90
CA THR A 106 -11.11 7.83 -19.89
C THR A 106 -10.69 9.02 -20.74
N VAL A 107 -9.57 8.88 -21.42
CA VAL A 107 -9.10 9.87 -22.38
C VAL A 107 -9.38 9.39 -23.80
N SER A 108 -9.83 10.30 -24.68
CA SER A 108 -10.10 9.98 -26.07
C SER A 108 -8.85 9.51 -26.82
N VAL A 109 -9.00 8.55 -27.73
CA VAL A 109 -7.89 7.95 -28.51
C VAL A 109 -7.07 9.00 -29.26
N GLY A 110 -7.74 10.04 -29.77
CA GLY A 110 -7.08 11.12 -30.52
C GLY A 110 -6.16 11.99 -29.65
N VAL A 111 -6.49 12.18 -28.37
CA VAL A 111 -5.66 12.95 -27.43
C VAL A 111 -4.49 12.08 -26.92
N ALA A 112 -4.78 10.84 -26.56
CA ALA A 112 -3.77 9.88 -26.10
C ALA A 112 -2.67 9.68 -27.18
N GLY A 113 -3.05 9.45 -28.42
CA GLY A 113 -2.10 9.26 -29.53
C GLY A 113 -1.25 10.49 -29.81
N ARG A 114 -1.82 11.70 -29.80
CA ARG A 114 -1.08 12.94 -30.05
C ARG A 114 -0.13 13.29 -28.91
N ALA A 115 -0.54 13.16 -27.67
CA ALA A 115 0.29 13.51 -26.52
C ALA A 115 1.41 12.50 -26.27
N CYS A 116 1.19 11.22 -26.56
CA CYS A 116 2.22 10.20 -26.49
C CYS A 116 3.12 10.13 -27.74
N GLY A 117 2.64 10.62 -28.90
CA GLY A 117 3.37 10.55 -30.17
C GLY A 117 4.13 11.82 -30.55
N ASN A 118 3.59 13.01 -30.25
CA ASN A 118 4.14 14.32 -30.65
C ASN A 118 4.67 15.15 -29.46
N GLY A 119 4.72 14.57 -28.25
CA GLY A 119 5.19 15.27 -27.06
C GLY A 119 6.71 15.46 -27.05
N LYS A 120 7.20 16.43 -26.27
CA LYS A 120 8.64 16.66 -26.00
C LYS A 120 9.33 15.47 -25.32
N VAL A 121 8.60 14.41 -24.98
CA VAL A 121 9.09 13.21 -24.28
C VAL A 121 9.07 12.04 -25.26
N SER A 122 10.26 11.52 -25.59
CA SER A 122 10.38 10.30 -26.37
C SER A 122 10.05 9.09 -25.51
N LEU A 123 8.95 8.40 -25.80
CA LEU A 123 8.52 7.18 -25.14
C LEU A 123 8.96 5.96 -25.95
N THR A 124 9.40 4.91 -25.27
CA THR A 124 9.52 3.59 -25.89
C THR A 124 8.12 3.04 -26.21
N ASP A 125 8.04 2.06 -27.11
CA ASP A 125 6.77 1.42 -27.45
C ASP A 125 6.07 0.80 -26.25
N GLN A 126 6.83 0.24 -25.30
CA GLN A 126 6.26 -0.32 -24.07
C GLN A 126 5.68 0.78 -23.16
N GLN A 127 6.39 1.89 -22.98
CA GLN A 127 5.92 3.03 -22.19
C GLN A 127 4.66 3.64 -22.80
N ARG A 128 4.65 3.80 -24.12
CA ARG A 128 3.49 4.32 -24.84
C ARG A 128 2.27 3.40 -24.67
N ARG A 129 2.41 2.10 -24.88
CA ARG A 129 1.32 1.12 -24.68
C ARG A 129 0.80 1.12 -23.25
N ALA A 130 1.69 1.18 -22.26
CA ALA A 130 1.30 1.25 -20.84
C ALA A 130 0.48 2.52 -20.55
N GLY A 131 0.95 3.69 -21.02
CA GLY A 131 0.24 4.96 -20.86
C GLY A 131 -1.12 4.95 -21.55
N GLU A 132 -1.21 4.47 -22.80
CA GLU A 132 -2.47 4.34 -23.54
C GLU A 132 -3.44 3.37 -22.85
N SER A 133 -2.94 2.25 -22.32
CA SER A 133 -3.75 1.27 -21.58
C SER A 133 -4.40 1.91 -20.37
N ILE A 134 -3.64 2.63 -19.54
CA ILE A 134 -4.16 3.32 -18.35
C ILE A 134 -5.18 4.40 -18.74
N CYS A 135 -4.87 5.23 -19.74
CA CYS A 135 -5.79 6.29 -20.20
C CYS A 135 -7.15 5.75 -20.68
N ARG A 136 -7.19 4.51 -21.14
CA ARG A 136 -8.38 3.88 -21.74
C ARG A 136 -9.05 2.84 -20.88
N SER A 137 -8.44 2.44 -19.77
CA SER A 137 -8.94 1.34 -18.94
C SER A 137 -10.32 1.65 -18.35
N GLY A 138 -10.58 2.90 -17.98
CA GLY A 138 -11.75 3.30 -17.22
C GLY A 138 -11.81 2.68 -15.81
N ARG A 139 -10.74 2.04 -15.37
CA ARG A 139 -10.66 1.46 -14.02
C ARG A 139 -10.43 2.55 -12.99
N GLN A 140 -10.97 2.35 -11.80
CA GLN A 140 -10.72 3.26 -10.67
C GLN A 140 -9.28 3.16 -10.14
N VAL A 141 -8.63 2.01 -10.31
CA VAL A 141 -7.25 1.76 -9.90
C VAL A 141 -6.52 1.03 -11.02
N ASP A 142 -5.40 1.57 -11.45
CA ASP A 142 -4.45 0.95 -12.37
C ASP A 142 -3.05 0.86 -11.75
N LEU A 143 -2.28 -0.14 -12.10
CA LEU A 143 -0.93 -0.35 -11.62
C LEU A 143 0.10 -0.21 -12.74
N LEU A 144 1.06 0.69 -12.56
CA LEU A 144 2.23 0.82 -13.42
C LEU A 144 3.43 0.14 -12.76
N VAL A 145 3.77 -1.05 -13.22
CA VAL A 145 4.88 -1.85 -12.68
C VAL A 145 6.04 -1.89 -13.67
N GLY A 146 7.25 -1.76 -13.16
CA GLY A 146 8.47 -1.87 -13.96
C GLY A 146 9.71 -1.82 -13.08
N PRO A 147 10.84 -2.42 -13.54
CA PRO A 147 12.11 -2.38 -12.80
C PRO A 147 12.63 -0.95 -12.61
N ALA A 148 13.65 -0.79 -11.76
CA ALA A 148 14.34 0.49 -11.64
C ALA A 148 14.92 0.90 -13.00
N GLY A 149 14.82 2.19 -13.34
CA GLY A 149 15.28 2.71 -14.64
C GLY A 149 14.38 2.42 -15.83
N ALA A 150 13.26 1.69 -15.69
CA ALA A 150 12.33 1.41 -16.80
C ALA A 150 11.58 2.65 -17.33
N GLY A 151 11.80 3.82 -16.75
CA GLY A 151 11.17 5.07 -17.17
C GLY A 151 9.72 5.21 -16.71
N LYS A 152 9.38 4.69 -15.53
CA LYS A 152 8.05 4.88 -14.92
C LYS A 152 7.67 6.35 -14.82
N THR A 153 8.59 7.19 -14.33
CA THR A 153 8.40 8.66 -14.25
C THR A 153 8.16 9.29 -15.63
N THR A 154 8.85 8.81 -16.67
CA THR A 154 8.62 9.26 -18.04
C THR A 154 7.23 8.91 -18.53
N THR A 155 6.75 7.71 -18.23
CA THR A 155 5.37 7.29 -18.52
C THR A 155 4.35 8.12 -17.73
N MET A 156 4.60 8.39 -16.44
CA MET A 156 3.72 9.24 -15.60
C MET A 156 3.66 10.68 -16.10
N ARG A 157 4.78 11.26 -16.63
CA ARG A 157 4.76 12.58 -17.30
C ARG A 157 3.84 12.57 -18.52
N ALA A 158 3.90 11.53 -19.32
CA ALA A 158 3.04 11.41 -20.49
C ALA A 158 1.56 11.25 -20.08
N LEU A 159 1.26 10.40 -19.10
CA LEU A 159 -0.07 10.26 -18.52
C LEU A 159 -0.61 11.61 -18.03
N ARG A 160 0.18 12.34 -17.25
CA ARG A 160 -0.19 13.69 -16.77
C ARG A 160 -0.50 14.62 -17.93
N ALA A 161 0.34 14.67 -18.95
CA ALA A 161 0.14 15.56 -20.10
C ALA A 161 -1.16 15.23 -20.85
N VAL A 162 -1.41 13.95 -21.07
CA VAL A 162 -2.61 13.42 -21.72
C VAL A 162 -3.86 13.75 -20.90
N TRP A 163 -3.83 13.44 -19.60
CA TRP A 163 -4.95 13.65 -18.68
C TRP A 163 -5.32 15.13 -18.53
N SER A 164 -4.31 15.98 -18.31
CA SER A 164 -4.52 17.43 -18.22
C SER A 164 -4.98 18.04 -19.55
N GLY A 165 -4.62 17.48 -20.68
CA GLY A 165 -5.09 17.90 -21.99
C GLY A 165 -6.59 17.63 -22.23
N GLU A 166 -7.13 16.55 -21.65
CA GLU A 166 -8.55 16.19 -21.78
C GLU A 166 -9.39 16.81 -20.66
N HIS A 167 -8.92 16.73 -19.41
CA HIS A 167 -9.69 17.05 -18.21
C HIS A 167 -9.34 18.42 -17.60
N GLY A 168 -8.39 19.15 -18.21
CA GLY A 168 -8.00 20.50 -17.80
C GLY A 168 -6.88 20.54 -16.75
N TRP A 169 -6.46 21.77 -16.46
CA TRP A 169 -5.42 22.03 -15.46
C TRP A 169 -5.90 21.66 -14.05
N GLY A 170 -5.00 21.07 -13.26
CA GLY A 170 -5.31 20.62 -11.88
C GLY A 170 -6.10 19.31 -11.80
N SER A 171 -6.29 18.61 -12.94
CA SER A 171 -6.91 17.28 -12.97
C SER A 171 -5.96 16.14 -12.56
N VAL A 172 -4.70 16.44 -12.27
CA VAL A 172 -3.70 15.45 -11.81
C VAL A 172 -3.09 15.90 -10.50
N VAL A 173 -3.02 14.98 -9.54
CA VAL A 173 -2.43 15.16 -8.21
C VAL A 173 -1.40 14.05 -7.98
N GLY A 174 -0.25 14.37 -7.39
CA GLY A 174 0.77 13.40 -7.04
C GLY A 174 0.82 13.16 -5.52
N LEU A 175 1.00 11.91 -5.12
CA LEU A 175 1.24 11.51 -3.75
C LEU A 175 2.51 10.66 -3.67
N ALA A 176 3.32 10.87 -2.65
CA ALA A 176 4.56 10.12 -2.42
C ALA A 176 4.80 9.86 -0.92
N PRO A 177 5.62 8.88 -0.55
CA PRO A 177 5.78 8.44 0.85
C PRO A 177 6.51 9.44 1.75
N SER A 178 7.27 10.38 1.17
CA SER A 178 8.01 11.41 1.93
C SER A 178 7.89 12.79 1.29
N ALA A 179 8.17 13.84 2.04
CA ALA A 179 8.17 15.21 1.52
C ALA A 179 9.22 15.40 0.41
N ALA A 180 10.41 14.80 0.54
CA ALA A 180 11.45 14.86 -0.48
C ALA A 180 11.03 14.12 -1.76
N ALA A 181 10.41 12.93 -1.64
CA ALA A 181 9.88 12.19 -2.78
C ALA A 181 8.72 12.95 -3.45
N ALA A 182 7.83 13.58 -2.67
CA ALA A 182 6.75 14.40 -3.20
C ALA A 182 7.28 15.62 -3.97
N GLN A 183 8.31 16.29 -3.45
CA GLN A 183 8.95 17.39 -4.16
C GLN A 183 9.56 16.93 -5.48
N ALA A 184 10.33 15.83 -5.47
CA ALA A 184 10.94 15.28 -6.67
C ALA A 184 9.88 14.87 -7.72
N LEU A 185 8.80 14.22 -7.27
CA LEU A 185 7.67 13.85 -8.13
C LEU A 185 6.99 15.10 -8.71
N GLY A 186 6.81 16.16 -7.91
CA GLY A 186 6.23 17.43 -8.33
C GLY A 186 7.07 18.13 -9.39
N ASP A 187 8.38 18.19 -9.18
CA ASP A 187 9.34 18.76 -10.14
C ASP A 187 9.34 17.96 -11.45
N ASP A 188 9.28 16.65 -11.35
CA ASP A 188 9.25 15.74 -12.49
C ASP A 188 7.95 15.82 -13.30
N LEU A 189 6.82 15.86 -12.64
CA LEU A 189 5.50 15.86 -13.30
C LEU A 189 4.99 17.26 -13.62
N GLY A 190 5.48 18.30 -12.93
CA GLY A 190 4.95 19.66 -13.03
C GLY A 190 3.52 19.77 -12.52
N VAL A 191 3.19 19.07 -11.42
CA VAL A 191 1.89 19.09 -10.75
C VAL A 191 2.05 19.26 -9.24
N ALA A 192 0.96 19.61 -8.56
CA ALA A 192 0.95 19.62 -7.10
C ALA A 192 1.13 18.20 -6.57
N CYS A 193 2.17 18.00 -5.77
CA CYS A 193 2.45 16.74 -5.09
C CYS A 193 2.56 16.96 -3.59
N GLU A 194 2.13 15.98 -2.80
CA GLU A 194 2.19 16.06 -1.35
C GLU A 194 2.60 14.71 -0.75
N ASN A 195 3.15 14.76 0.45
CA ASN A 195 3.37 13.56 1.25
C ASN A 195 2.02 12.90 1.56
N THR A 196 1.92 11.59 1.31
CA THR A 196 0.66 10.83 1.46
C THR A 196 0.06 10.96 2.87
N SER A 197 0.88 10.85 3.92
CA SER A 197 0.40 10.96 5.30
C SER A 197 -0.10 12.38 5.62
N LYS A 198 0.60 13.42 5.15
CA LYS A 198 0.15 14.80 5.32
C LYS A 198 -1.13 15.07 4.55
N TRP A 199 -1.21 14.60 3.30
CA TRP A 199 -2.40 14.76 2.47
C TRP A 199 -3.63 14.12 3.12
N LEU A 200 -3.51 12.89 3.64
CA LEU A 200 -4.59 12.21 4.38
C LEU A 200 -4.98 12.95 5.65
N HIS A 201 -4.02 13.51 6.38
CA HIS A 201 -4.30 14.29 7.58
C HIS A 201 -5.10 15.57 7.27
N GLU A 202 -4.78 16.25 6.16
CA GLU A 202 -5.55 17.41 5.70
C GLU A 202 -6.93 17.02 5.15
N TYR A 203 -7.02 15.87 4.47
CA TYR A 203 -8.27 15.28 3.99
C TYR A 203 -9.24 14.98 5.15
N ASP A 204 -8.77 14.35 6.22
CA ASP A 204 -9.56 14.05 7.42
C ASP A 204 -10.11 15.30 8.11
N ARG A 205 -9.47 16.44 7.91
CA ARG A 205 -9.88 17.74 8.44
C ARG A 205 -10.73 18.56 7.48
N GLY A 206 -11.06 17.99 6.34
CA GLY A 206 -11.82 18.69 5.29
C GLY A 206 -11.09 19.89 4.68
N ARG A 207 -9.74 19.92 4.75
CA ARG A 207 -8.93 21.00 4.18
C ARG A 207 -8.46 20.73 2.76
N THR A 208 -8.51 19.49 2.34
CA THR A 208 -8.26 19.06 0.97
C THR A 208 -9.27 18.01 0.57
N GLU A 209 -9.55 17.92 -0.72
CA GLU A 209 -10.49 16.95 -1.28
C GLU A 209 -10.03 16.52 -2.67
N LEU A 210 -10.47 15.36 -3.12
CA LEU A 210 -10.34 14.93 -4.50
C LEU A 210 -11.57 15.33 -5.29
N ARG A 211 -11.36 15.90 -6.47
CA ARG A 211 -12.45 16.19 -7.38
C ARG A 211 -12.75 14.97 -8.23
N ARG A 212 -14.02 14.78 -8.54
CA ARG A 212 -14.42 13.71 -9.44
C ARG A 212 -13.68 13.84 -10.78
N GLY A 213 -13.04 12.78 -11.22
CA GLY A 213 -12.30 12.74 -12.47
C GLY A 213 -10.84 13.17 -12.36
N GLN A 214 -10.33 13.49 -11.18
CA GLN A 214 -8.89 13.67 -10.97
C GLN A 214 -8.14 12.35 -11.08
N LEU A 215 -6.98 12.39 -11.74
CA LEU A 215 -6.00 11.32 -11.72
C LEU A 215 -5.08 11.52 -10.50
N VAL A 216 -5.07 10.56 -9.59
CA VAL A 216 -4.13 10.53 -8.47
C VAL A 216 -2.98 9.59 -8.82
N ILE A 217 -1.78 10.13 -8.92
CA ILE A 217 -0.55 9.36 -9.15
C ILE A 217 0.10 9.12 -7.80
N VAL A 218 0.17 7.86 -7.38
CA VAL A 218 0.85 7.45 -6.14
C VAL A 218 2.18 6.81 -6.52
N ASP A 219 3.28 7.51 -6.27
CA ASP A 219 4.61 6.97 -6.49
C ASP A 219 5.06 6.14 -5.30
N GLU A 220 5.84 5.09 -5.56
CA GLU A 220 6.32 4.15 -4.55
C GLU A 220 5.19 3.61 -3.65
N ALA A 221 4.04 3.29 -4.23
CA ALA A 221 2.85 2.81 -3.51
C ALA A 221 3.11 1.61 -2.58
N THR A 222 4.17 0.84 -2.84
CA THR A 222 4.61 -0.28 -2.00
C THR A 222 5.14 0.14 -0.62
N LEU A 223 5.49 1.41 -0.43
CA LEU A 223 5.92 1.97 0.86
C LEU A 223 4.74 2.48 1.71
N ALA A 224 3.57 2.65 1.11
CA ALA A 224 2.35 2.96 1.84
C ALA A 224 1.70 1.66 2.36
N ASP A 225 1.11 1.72 3.56
CA ASP A 225 0.33 0.59 4.05
C ASP A 225 -1.01 0.47 3.30
N THR A 226 -1.59 -0.73 3.30
CA THR A 226 -2.81 -1.06 2.57
C THR A 226 -4.00 -0.18 2.97
N VAL A 227 -4.14 0.12 4.27
CA VAL A 227 -5.23 0.95 4.79
C VAL A 227 -5.06 2.40 4.33
N THR A 228 -3.81 2.89 4.29
CA THR A 228 -3.48 4.20 3.75
C THR A 228 -3.83 4.32 2.26
N LEU A 229 -3.52 3.29 1.46
CA LEU A 229 -3.85 3.28 0.03
C LEU A 229 -5.36 3.19 -0.26
N ASP A 230 -6.12 2.51 0.60
CA ASP A 230 -7.56 2.38 0.46
C ASP A 230 -8.32 3.72 0.63
N ARG A 231 -7.82 4.63 1.46
CA ARG A 231 -8.50 5.88 1.84
C ARG A 231 -8.69 6.88 0.68
N PRO A 232 -7.68 7.22 -0.13
CA PRO A 232 -7.84 8.18 -1.24
C PRO A 232 -8.67 7.64 -2.40
N THR A 233 -8.94 6.36 -2.44
CA THR A 233 -9.69 5.71 -3.51
C THR A 233 -11.18 5.54 -3.17
N GLY A 234 -11.59 5.93 -1.95
CA GLY A 234 -12.95 5.77 -1.39
C GLY A 234 -13.99 6.79 -1.80
#